data_642abaed4b0ddfb20d2f2c2022337a36
#
_entry.id   642abaed4b0ddfb20d2f2c2022337a36
#
_cell.length_a   1.000
_cell.length_b   1.000
_cell.length_c   1.000
_cell.angle_alpha   90.00
_cell.angle_beta   90.00
_cell.angle_gamma   90.00
#
_symmetry.space_group_name_H-M   'P 1'
#
loop_
_entity.id
_entity.type
_entity.pdbx_description
1 polymer ?
#
loop_
_entity_poly.entity_id
_entity_poly.type
_entity_poly.pdbx_seq_one_letter_code
_entity_poly.pdbx_strand_id
1 'polypeptide(L)'
;MTRKFAFAALVSLGLLLSACGGGGDSSSPPPSQPVQPPPADTTPPSVPTGVTAVAQSPTSVLLSWIASTDAGGISAYRVFRDAGATPVSTVTTTTFTDTGLTAGTTYSYTVVAVDSAATPNVSAASSAVSAATPVVPPPAGPLRLAVQRVYAGVTLTAAHSILRVPHDTSRWIAVQQDGHVVSFADTANVSTTTNVLDITDRVVFRNVHGLLGLAFHPDFPTDHRAWVAYTHETSPDVIVLRVSEFTTADNGATLNPASEQIVFEMAQPGGHNNGGHLLFGPDGYLYIGMGDGGNDDSDSAQAGNGQLTNNLLGKILRIDVSGTTGSRLYRVPADNPFAANALCNLDGTGTTDCPEIFAWGFRNPWRWTFDSATGALWLGDVGSHTREEIDLVTKGGNYGWRCKEGTLDTALTCGAPTSPLIAPVAEYEHPVGQAVTGGFVYHGTAIPALVGRYVFGDYSSQLVWTIPTNTAPTLPVSYADGWDSDVHVTSFAQDADGELYLVDVRDGALYKLIQAP
;
A
#
# COMPACT_ATOMS: atom_id res chain seq x y z
N MET A 1 16.84 1.42 49.19
CA MET A 1 17.08 2.78 49.72
C MET A 1 16.21 3.74 48.94
N THR A 2 15.22 4.21 49.63
CA THR A 2 14.14 5.13 49.23
C THR A 2 14.62 6.56 49.07
N ARG A 3 14.20 7.32 48.07
CA ARG A 3 13.92 8.75 48.19
C ARG A 3 12.87 9.22 47.16
N LYS A 4 11.70 9.58 47.69
CA LYS A 4 10.67 10.41 47.05
C LYS A 4 11.09 11.87 47.12
N PHE A 5 10.84 12.65 46.09
CA PHE A 5 10.77 14.11 46.19
C PHE A 5 9.42 14.58 45.66
N ALA A 6 8.68 15.23 46.56
CA ALA A 6 7.50 16.03 46.29
C ALA A 6 7.95 17.50 46.14
N PHE A 7 7.40 18.24 45.17
CA PHE A 7 7.50 19.70 45.11
C PHE A 7 6.12 20.31 45.30
N ALA A 8 6.03 21.15 46.36
CA ALA A 8 4.87 21.96 46.67
C ALA A 8 5.06 23.36 46.03
N ALA A 9 4.01 23.89 45.43
CA ALA A 9 3.95 25.28 44.96
C ALA A 9 3.43 26.18 46.08
N LEU A 10 4.17 27.22 46.40
CA LEU A 10 3.78 28.32 47.29
C LEU A 10 3.13 29.44 46.45
N VAL A 11 1.94 29.86 46.88
CA VAL A 11 1.28 31.11 46.47
C VAL A 11 1.63 32.16 47.51
N SER A 12 2.22 33.25 47.12
CA SER A 12 2.47 34.41 47.97
C SER A 12 1.40 35.50 47.74
N LEU A 13 0.70 35.81 48.79
CA LEU A 13 -0.30 36.87 48.90
C LEU A 13 0.40 38.16 49.40
N GLY A 14 0.36 39.21 48.61
CA GLY A 14 0.87 40.53 49.00
C GLY A 14 -0.30 41.46 49.40
N LEU A 15 -0.42 41.79 50.69
CA LEU A 15 -1.30 42.84 51.19
C LEU A 15 -0.57 44.21 51.07
N LEU A 16 -1.29 45.19 50.55
CA LEU A 16 -0.98 46.59 50.79
C LEU A 16 -2.24 47.28 51.36
N LEU A 17 -2.16 47.63 52.63
CA LEU A 17 -3.11 48.57 53.27
C LEU A 17 -2.70 50.03 52.95
N SER A 18 -3.69 50.83 52.59
CA SER A 18 -3.65 52.28 52.87
C SER A 18 -5.03 52.74 53.28
N ALA A 19 -5.09 53.34 54.45
CA ALA A 19 -6.29 53.89 55.06
C ALA A 19 -6.37 55.40 54.88
N CYS A 20 -7.58 55.91 54.71
CA CYS A 20 -8.15 57.16 55.31
C CYS A 20 -9.44 57.47 54.54
N GLY A 21 -10.61 57.47 55.10
CA GLY A 21 -11.15 58.36 56.06
C GLY A 21 -12.43 58.97 55.51
N GLY A 22 -13.57 58.74 56.19
CA GLY A 22 -14.64 59.72 56.30
C GLY A 22 -15.90 59.56 55.48
N GLY A 23 -17.06 59.39 56.16
CA GLY A 23 -18.36 59.84 55.72
C GLY A 23 -19.35 58.68 55.41
N GLY A 24 -20.30 58.51 56.39
CA GLY A 24 -21.34 57.50 56.27
C GLY A 24 -22.41 57.87 55.25
N ASP A 25 -22.97 56.86 54.70
CA ASP A 25 -24.40 56.72 54.45
C ASP A 25 -24.72 55.22 54.26
N SER A 26 -25.61 54.81 55.14
CA SER A 26 -26.16 53.44 55.13
C SER A 26 -27.23 53.32 54.04
N SER A 27 -26.87 52.82 52.90
CA SER A 27 -27.85 52.24 51.97
C SER A 27 -27.41 50.80 51.67
N SER A 28 -28.19 49.87 52.22
CA SER A 28 -28.09 48.44 51.89
C SER A 28 -28.21 48.25 50.38
N PRO A 29 -27.40 47.42 49.76
CA PRO A 29 -27.57 47.08 48.35
C PRO A 29 -28.93 46.34 48.21
N PRO A 30 -29.67 46.57 47.12
CA PRO A 30 -30.87 45.83 46.85
C PRO A 30 -30.56 44.34 46.74
N PRO A 31 -31.46 43.45 47.15
CA PRO A 31 -31.26 42.01 47.02
C PRO A 31 -31.04 41.69 45.54
N SER A 32 -29.95 40.99 45.25
CA SER A 32 -29.71 40.44 43.92
C SER A 32 -30.87 39.56 43.51
N GLN A 33 -31.59 39.95 42.47
CA GLN A 33 -32.62 39.10 41.90
C GLN A 33 -31.99 37.74 41.52
N PRO A 34 -32.68 36.62 41.78
CA PRO A 34 -32.23 35.34 41.31
C PRO A 34 -32.09 35.42 39.78
N VAL A 35 -30.89 35.12 39.27
CA VAL A 35 -30.67 34.99 37.85
C VAL A 35 -31.56 33.83 37.39
N GLN A 36 -32.61 34.15 36.66
CA GLN A 36 -33.47 33.15 36.06
C GLN A 36 -32.62 32.32 35.10
N PRO A 37 -32.60 30.98 35.24
CA PRO A 37 -31.87 30.16 34.30
C PRO A 37 -32.35 30.44 32.85
N PRO A 38 -31.45 30.43 31.85
CA PRO A 38 -31.86 30.61 30.47
C PRO A 38 -32.97 29.63 30.13
N PRO A 39 -33.97 30.03 29.32
CA PRO A 39 -35.02 29.11 28.90
C PRO A 39 -34.41 27.88 28.28
N ALA A 40 -34.96 26.71 28.60
CA ALA A 40 -34.52 25.45 28.04
C ALA A 40 -34.67 25.49 26.51
N ASP A 41 -33.65 25.00 25.79
CA ASP A 41 -33.75 24.84 24.35
C ASP A 41 -34.79 23.77 24.03
N THR A 42 -35.77 24.12 23.21
CA THR A 42 -36.85 23.23 22.75
C THR A 42 -36.93 23.16 21.23
N THR A 43 -35.92 23.73 20.53
CA THR A 43 -35.88 23.80 19.07
C THR A 43 -35.15 22.57 18.51
N PRO A 44 -35.78 21.72 17.69
CA PRO A 44 -35.09 20.61 17.08
C PRO A 44 -34.01 21.08 16.08
N PRO A 45 -32.90 20.30 15.90
CA PRO A 45 -31.93 20.55 14.87
C PRO A 45 -32.52 20.54 13.46
N SER A 46 -31.76 21.12 12.50
CA SER A 46 -32.07 20.97 11.08
C SER A 46 -31.97 19.51 10.66
N VAL A 47 -32.81 19.09 9.72
CA VAL A 47 -32.81 17.74 9.17
C VAL A 47 -31.47 17.48 8.41
N PRO A 48 -30.80 16.34 8.61
CA PRO A 48 -29.64 15.97 7.79
C PRO A 48 -29.98 15.94 6.30
N THR A 49 -29.18 16.60 5.47
CA THR A 49 -29.37 16.67 4.02
C THR A 49 -28.19 16.05 3.26
N GLY A 50 -28.35 15.82 1.96
CA GLY A 50 -27.30 15.23 1.14
C GLY A 50 -26.90 13.82 1.61
N VAL A 51 -27.81 13.07 2.21
CA VAL A 51 -27.55 11.70 2.65
C VAL A 51 -27.29 10.84 1.44
N THR A 52 -26.19 10.10 1.46
CA THR A 52 -25.83 9.09 0.46
C THR A 52 -25.58 7.75 1.13
N ALA A 53 -25.84 6.67 0.40
CA ALA A 53 -25.52 5.30 0.82
C ALA A 53 -24.83 4.60 -0.34
N VAL A 54 -23.60 4.07 -0.10
CA VAL A 54 -22.80 3.39 -1.11
C VAL A 54 -22.35 2.06 -0.53
N ALA A 55 -22.67 0.96 -1.21
CA ALA A 55 -22.18 -0.35 -0.82
C ALA A 55 -20.66 -0.43 -1.08
N GLN A 56 -19.89 -0.70 -0.03
CA GLN A 56 -18.43 -0.88 -0.11
C GLN A 56 -18.02 -2.35 -0.25
N SER A 57 -18.88 -3.27 0.18
CA SER A 57 -18.65 -4.71 0.09
C SER A 57 -19.98 -5.46 0.11
N PRO A 58 -19.99 -6.79 -0.11
CA PRO A 58 -21.18 -7.61 0.06
C PRO A 58 -21.81 -7.53 1.46
N THR A 59 -21.08 -7.03 2.44
CA THR A 59 -21.51 -7.01 3.85
C THR A 59 -21.43 -5.63 4.50
N SER A 60 -21.17 -4.56 3.71
CA SER A 60 -21.05 -3.21 4.27
C SER A 60 -21.56 -2.11 3.34
N VAL A 61 -22.14 -1.05 3.94
CA VAL A 61 -22.62 0.17 3.26
C VAL A 61 -22.06 1.38 4.00
N LEU A 62 -21.40 2.28 3.27
CA LEU A 62 -20.96 3.58 3.77
C LEU A 62 -22.10 4.60 3.58
N LEU A 63 -22.42 5.31 4.65
CA LEU A 63 -23.31 6.46 4.64
C LEU A 63 -22.50 7.75 4.84
N SER A 64 -22.91 8.82 4.18
CA SER A 64 -22.43 10.17 4.46
C SER A 64 -23.54 11.19 4.32
N TRP A 65 -23.44 12.34 5.02
CA TRP A 65 -24.43 13.42 5.00
C TRP A 65 -23.81 14.77 5.29
N ILE A 66 -24.53 15.83 4.97
CA ILE A 66 -24.17 17.20 5.33
C ILE A 66 -24.57 17.44 6.79
N ALA A 67 -23.67 18.08 7.55
CA ALA A 67 -23.87 18.38 8.95
C ALA A 67 -25.14 19.22 9.18
N SER A 68 -25.94 18.84 10.16
CA SER A 68 -27.08 19.63 10.67
C SER A 68 -26.60 20.83 11.47
N THR A 69 -27.45 21.82 11.60
CA THR A 69 -27.24 23.04 12.42
C THR A 69 -28.27 23.16 13.51
N ASP A 70 -27.86 23.66 14.66
CA ASP A 70 -28.67 24.01 15.80
C ASP A 70 -28.00 25.11 16.64
N ALA A 71 -28.75 25.94 17.33
CA ALA A 71 -28.25 27.04 18.17
C ALA A 71 -27.48 26.52 19.40
N GLY A 72 -27.93 25.39 19.96
CA GLY A 72 -27.29 24.67 21.06
C GLY A 72 -26.19 23.70 20.64
N GLY A 73 -25.97 23.52 19.31
CA GLY A 73 -25.02 22.58 18.72
C GLY A 73 -25.59 21.17 18.57
N ILE A 74 -24.87 20.34 17.78
CA ILE A 74 -25.25 18.94 17.51
C ILE A 74 -24.41 18.00 18.39
N SER A 75 -25.09 17.13 19.16
CA SER A 75 -24.45 16.15 20.01
C SER A 75 -24.20 14.81 19.30
N ALA A 76 -25.11 14.39 18.42
CA ALA A 76 -24.99 13.11 17.71
C ALA A 76 -25.93 13.04 16.49
N TYR A 77 -25.68 12.00 15.67
CA TYR A 77 -26.60 11.53 14.64
C TYR A 77 -26.99 10.08 14.93
N ARG A 78 -28.26 9.76 14.74
CA ARG A 78 -28.80 8.40 14.84
C ARG A 78 -29.12 7.90 13.45
N VAL A 79 -28.56 6.76 13.09
CA VAL A 79 -28.78 6.11 11.79
C VAL A 79 -29.80 4.99 11.97
N PHE A 80 -30.80 4.96 11.11
CA PHE A 80 -31.85 3.94 11.10
C PHE A 80 -31.77 3.16 9.78
N ARG A 81 -32.01 1.85 9.85
CA ARG A 81 -32.04 0.95 8.71
C ARG A 81 -33.44 0.34 8.58
N ASP A 82 -33.92 0.24 7.33
CA ASP A 82 -35.17 -0.44 6.95
C ASP A 82 -36.39 -0.01 7.76
N ALA A 83 -36.50 1.30 8.04
CA ALA A 83 -37.55 1.90 8.88
C ALA A 83 -37.66 1.29 10.29
N GLY A 84 -36.57 0.68 10.79
CA GLY A 84 -36.52 0.14 12.15
C GLY A 84 -36.76 1.23 13.21
N ALA A 85 -37.43 0.89 14.31
CA ALA A 85 -37.70 1.82 15.39
C ALA A 85 -36.49 2.16 16.27
N THR A 86 -35.46 1.32 16.25
CA THR A 86 -34.19 1.53 16.96
C THR A 86 -33.08 1.89 15.99
N PRO A 87 -32.22 2.87 16.34
CA PRO A 87 -31.09 3.20 15.48
C PRO A 87 -30.08 2.03 15.44
N VAL A 88 -29.54 1.74 14.25
CA VAL A 88 -28.42 0.77 14.09
C VAL A 88 -27.12 1.34 14.64
N SER A 89 -27.01 2.68 14.70
CA SER A 89 -25.85 3.35 15.33
C SER A 89 -26.20 4.77 15.76
N THR A 90 -25.40 5.27 16.71
CA THR A 90 -25.36 6.69 17.10
C THR A 90 -23.91 7.15 17.00
N VAL A 91 -23.66 8.17 16.17
CA VAL A 91 -22.30 8.66 15.85
C VAL A 91 -22.23 10.18 16.02
N THR A 92 -21.03 10.70 16.24
CA THR A 92 -20.76 12.15 16.31
C THR A 92 -20.21 12.72 15.00
N THR A 93 -19.88 11.85 14.04
CA THR A 93 -19.39 12.18 12.70
C THR A 93 -20.55 12.28 11.71
N THR A 94 -20.26 12.83 10.53
CA THR A 94 -21.19 12.89 9.39
C THR A 94 -21.05 11.71 8.43
N THR A 95 -20.40 10.63 8.89
CA THR A 95 -20.23 9.36 8.16
C THR A 95 -20.46 8.19 9.10
N PHE A 96 -20.94 7.08 8.55
CA PHE A 96 -21.10 5.80 9.27
C PHE A 96 -21.00 4.64 8.29
N THR A 97 -20.26 3.59 8.65
CA THR A 97 -20.24 2.34 7.89
C THR A 97 -21.07 1.29 8.61
N ASP A 98 -22.17 0.88 7.99
CA ASP A 98 -22.99 -0.25 8.43
C ASP A 98 -22.35 -1.55 7.97
N THR A 99 -22.07 -2.47 8.88
CA THR A 99 -21.37 -3.74 8.64
C THR A 99 -22.21 -4.93 9.07
N GLY A 100 -21.79 -6.14 8.67
CA GLY A 100 -22.53 -7.37 9.00
C GLY A 100 -23.82 -7.53 8.19
N LEU A 101 -23.90 -6.89 7.04
CA LEU A 101 -25.06 -6.95 6.14
C LEU A 101 -25.08 -8.27 5.36
N THR A 102 -26.26 -8.63 4.85
CA THR A 102 -26.42 -9.78 3.95
C THR A 102 -26.11 -9.36 2.52
N ALA A 103 -25.31 -10.15 1.81
CA ALA A 103 -25.01 -9.92 0.40
C ALA A 103 -26.27 -9.98 -0.48
N GLY A 104 -26.27 -9.22 -1.58
CA GLY A 104 -27.37 -9.19 -2.54
C GLY A 104 -28.66 -8.58 -2.00
N THR A 105 -28.59 -7.83 -0.90
CA THR A 105 -29.75 -7.29 -0.19
C THR A 105 -29.78 -5.77 -0.30
N THR A 106 -30.94 -5.22 -0.60
CA THR A 106 -31.14 -3.75 -0.58
C THR A 106 -31.54 -3.29 0.80
N TYR A 107 -30.80 -2.34 1.34
CA TYR A 107 -31.07 -1.69 2.63
C TYR A 107 -31.46 -0.24 2.41
N SER A 108 -32.40 0.25 3.21
CA SER A 108 -32.86 1.63 3.20
C SER A 108 -32.41 2.32 4.49
N TYR A 109 -31.94 3.57 4.39
CA TYR A 109 -31.40 4.30 5.55
C TYR A 109 -32.01 5.69 5.67
N THR A 110 -32.23 6.12 6.93
CA THR A 110 -32.54 7.49 7.31
C THR A 110 -31.64 7.94 8.44
N VAL A 111 -31.40 9.24 8.54
CA VAL A 111 -30.56 9.84 9.59
C VAL A 111 -31.33 10.96 10.28
N VAL A 112 -31.24 11.03 11.60
CA VAL A 112 -31.75 12.16 12.41
C VAL A 112 -30.60 12.79 13.17
N ALA A 113 -30.66 14.10 13.39
CA ALA A 113 -29.75 14.84 14.26
C ALA A 113 -30.30 14.97 15.66
N VAL A 114 -29.41 14.99 16.65
CA VAL A 114 -29.72 15.20 18.09
C VAL A 114 -28.91 16.40 18.56
N ASP A 115 -29.54 17.38 19.23
CA ASP A 115 -28.86 18.56 19.77
C ASP A 115 -28.11 18.27 21.08
N SER A 116 -27.45 19.30 21.59
CA SER A 116 -26.72 19.26 22.87
C SER A 116 -27.51 19.82 24.05
N ALA A 117 -28.86 20.01 23.93
CA ALA A 117 -29.70 20.51 25.00
C ALA A 117 -29.73 19.55 26.21
N ALA A 118 -29.96 20.07 27.41
CA ALA A 118 -30.08 19.26 28.63
C ALA A 118 -31.17 18.18 28.54
N THR A 119 -32.22 18.46 27.77
CA THR A 119 -33.20 17.47 27.28
C THR A 119 -33.08 17.50 25.76
N PRO A 120 -32.36 16.51 25.14
CA PRO A 120 -32.05 16.58 23.74
C PRO A 120 -33.28 16.56 22.84
N ASN A 121 -33.35 17.51 21.89
CA ASN A 121 -34.35 17.50 20.83
C ASN A 121 -33.80 16.70 19.63
N VAL A 122 -34.71 16.15 18.83
CA VAL A 122 -34.37 15.30 17.68
C VAL A 122 -35.00 15.89 16.43
N SER A 123 -34.25 15.98 15.36
CA SER A 123 -34.79 16.44 14.08
C SER A 123 -35.80 15.47 13.48
N ALA A 124 -36.54 15.91 12.48
CA ALA A 124 -37.20 14.97 11.57
C ALA A 124 -36.16 14.09 10.85
N ALA A 125 -36.59 12.92 10.38
CA ALA A 125 -35.72 12.02 9.62
C ALA A 125 -35.38 12.62 8.24
N SER A 126 -34.18 12.35 7.76
CA SER A 126 -33.82 12.64 6.37
C SER A 126 -34.70 11.90 5.37
N SER A 127 -34.68 12.31 4.12
CA SER A 127 -35.16 11.44 3.03
C SER A 127 -34.44 10.10 3.08
N ALA A 128 -35.18 9.01 2.82
CA ALA A 128 -34.60 7.68 2.75
C ALA A 128 -33.68 7.54 1.53
N VAL A 129 -32.53 6.91 1.72
CA VAL A 129 -31.61 6.51 0.65
C VAL A 129 -31.43 5.01 0.72
N SER A 130 -31.19 4.36 -0.43
CA SER A 130 -31.02 2.91 -0.48
C SER A 130 -29.72 2.54 -1.16
N ALA A 131 -29.10 1.45 -0.68
CA ALA A 131 -27.97 0.79 -1.31
C ALA A 131 -28.18 -0.72 -1.34
N ALA A 132 -27.87 -1.34 -2.48
CA ALA A 132 -27.87 -2.79 -2.59
C ALA A 132 -26.45 -3.31 -2.38
N THR A 133 -26.26 -4.21 -1.42
CA THR A 133 -24.98 -4.92 -1.26
C THR A 133 -24.79 -5.84 -2.47
N PRO A 134 -23.56 -5.96 -3.02
CA PRO A 134 -23.26 -6.89 -4.08
C PRO A 134 -23.68 -8.33 -3.71
N VAL A 135 -24.18 -9.10 -4.67
CA VAL A 135 -24.41 -10.54 -4.50
C VAL A 135 -23.04 -11.23 -4.36
N VAL A 136 -22.89 -12.10 -3.38
CA VAL A 136 -21.84 -13.11 -3.44
C VAL A 136 -22.37 -14.17 -4.39
N PRO A 137 -21.74 -14.43 -5.54
CA PRO A 137 -22.15 -15.56 -6.38
C PRO A 137 -22.16 -16.83 -5.54
N PRO A 138 -23.11 -17.76 -5.75
CA PRO A 138 -23.03 -19.07 -5.11
C PRO A 138 -21.64 -19.65 -5.38
N PRO A 139 -21.02 -20.40 -4.43
CA PRO A 139 -19.75 -21.03 -4.68
C PRO A 139 -19.92 -21.85 -5.95
N ALA A 140 -19.32 -21.37 -7.04
CA ALA A 140 -19.04 -22.23 -8.18
C ALA A 140 -18.41 -23.49 -7.60
N GLY A 141 -18.64 -24.66 -8.17
CA GLY A 141 -17.96 -25.89 -7.73
C GLY A 141 -16.46 -25.61 -7.50
N PRO A 142 -15.68 -26.49 -6.95
CA PRO A 142 -14.33 -26.22 -6.50
C PRO A 142 -13.61 -25.37 -7.55
N LEU A 143 -13.11 -24.18 -7.12
CA LEU A 143 -12.46 -23.22 -8.01
C LEU A 143 -11.39 -23.95 -8.82
N ARG A 144 -11.60 -24.06 -10.11
CA ARG A 144 -10.64 -24.65 -11.02
C ARG A 144 -10.09 -23.55 -11.89
N LEU A 145 -8.79 -23.33 -11.80
CA LEU A 145 -8.08 -22.35 -12.61
C LEU A 145 -7.37 -23.05 -13.78
N ALA A 146 -7.17 -22.31 -14.84
CA ALA A 146 -6.35 -22.68 -15.98
C ALA A 146 -5.64 -21.44 -16.52
N VAL A 147 -4.61 -21.63 -17.33
CA VAL A 147 -4.00 -20.56 -18.12
C VAL A 147 -4.28 -20.77 -19.59
N GLN A 148 -4.46 -19.69 -20.29
CA GLN A 148 -4.56 -19.66 -21.73
C GLN A 148 -3.41 -18.85 -22.29
N ARG A 149 -2.56 -19.46 -23.13
CA ARG A 149 -1.53 -18.72 -23.84
C ARG A 149 -2.18 -17.64 -24.71
N VAL A 150 -1.70 -16.41 -24.58
CA VAL A 150 -2.17 -15.23 -25.34
C VAL A 150 -0.99 -14.61 -26.09
N TYR A 151 -1.28 -13.79 -27.11
CA TYR A 151 -0.28 -13.08 -27.91
C TYR A 151 0.81 -14.03 -28.48
N ALA A 152 0.41 -15.21 -28.93
CA ALA A 152 1.32 -16.27 -29.36
C ALA A 152 2.24 -15.87 -30.54
N GLY A 153 1.94 -14.81 -31.26
CA GLY A 153 2.80 -14.24 -32.31
C GLY A 153 3.87 -13.30 -31.79
N VAL A 154 3.82 -12.89 -30.53
CA VAL A 154 4.84 -12.02 -29.89
C VAL A 154 5.94 -12.92 -29.32
N THR A 155 7.19 -12.59 -29.61
CA THR A 155 8.37 -13.21 -29.01
C THR A 155 9.06 -12.18 -28.11
N LEU A 156 9.19 -12.50 -26.83
CA LEU A 156 9.88 -11.69 -25.84
C LEU A 156 11.12 -12.45 -25.36
N THR A 157 12.22 -11.74 -25.17
CA THR A 157 13.48 -12.32 -24.67
C THR A 157 13.63 -12.01 -23.20
N ALA A 158 13.65 -13.03 -22.33
CA ALA A 158 13.79 -12.85 -20.89
C ALA A 158 12.83 -11.79 -20.34
N ALA A 159 11.53 -11.88 -20.71
CA ALA A 159 10.51 -10.95 -20.24
C ALA A 159 10.35 -11.07 -18.72
N HIS A 160 10.68 -9.98 -18.04
CA HIS A 160 10.72 -9.92 -16.59
C HIS A 160 9.40 -9.41 -15.99
N SER A 161 8.69 -8.56 -16.72
CA SER A 161 7.35 -8.10 -16.40
C SER A 161 6.67 -7.51 -17.62
N ILE A 162 5.34 -7.43 -17.57
CA ILE A 162 4.54 -6.62 -18.48
C ILE A 162 3.69 -5.64 -17.67
N LEU A 163 3.41 -4.48 -18.23
CA LEU A 163 2.61 -3.43 -17.60
C LEU A 163 1.87 -2.61 -18.65
N ARG A 164 0.91 -1.81 -18.18
CA ARG A 164 0.20 -0.82 -19.00
C ARG A 164 0.86 0.55 -18.88
N VAL A 165 0.80 1.32 -19.94
CA VAL A 165 1.03 2.76 -19.88
C VAL A 165 -0.20 3.39 -19.23
N PRO A 166 -0.07 4.32 -18.28
CA PRO A 166 -1.22 5.03 -17.72
C PRO A 166 -2.09 5.65 -18.83
N HIS A 167 -3.40 5.49 -18.69
CA HIS A 167 -4.40 6.00 -19.65
C HIS A 167 -4.35 5.39 -21.06
N ASP A 168 -3.53 4.35 -21.31
CA ASP A 168 -3.45 3.66 -22.59
C ASP A 168 -3.75 2.15 -22.43
N THR A 169 -4.92 1.73 -22.87
CA THR A 169 -5.34 0.32 -22.85
C THR A 169 -5.07 -0.39 -24.17
N SER A 170 -4.52 0.30 -25.18
CA SER A 170 -4.35 -0.24 -26.54
C SER A 170 -3.12 -1.14 -26.70
N ARG A 171 -2.18 -1.08 -25.76
CA ARG A 171 -0.91 -1.80 -25.84
C ARG A 171 -0.39 -2.26 -24.49
N TRP A 172 0.46 -3.26 -24.52
CA TRP A 172 1.30 -3.71 -23.42
C TRP A 172 2.73 -3.22 -23.59
N ILE A 173 3.41 -3.00 -22.47
CA ILE A 173 4.85 -2.78 -22.38
C ILE A 173 5.45 -4.00 -21.74
N ALA A 174 6.47 -4.58 -22.37
CA ALA A 174 7.25 -5.68 -21.83
C ALA A 174 8.66 -5.18 -21.45
N VAL A 175 9.04 -5.44 -20.22
CA VAL A 175 10.37 -5.17 -19.66
C VAL A 175 11.18 -6.45 -19.80
N GLN A 176 12.27 -6.38 -20.57
CA GLN A 176 13.16 -7.51 -20.81
C GLN A 176 14.46 -7.33 -20.03
N GLN A 177 14.89 -8.38 -19.37
CA GLN A 177 16.01 -8.33 -18.42
C GLN A 177 17.33 -7.88 -19.08
N ASP A 178 17.47 -8.08 -20.40
CA ASP A 178 18.66 -7.71 -21.17
C ASP A 178 18.84 -6.20 -21.39
N GLY A 179 17.85 -5.37 -21.04
CA GLY A 179 17.92 -3.92 -21.20
C GLY A 179 16.98 -3.37 -22.25
N HIS A 180 16.17 -4.21 -22.90
CA HIS A 180 15.13 -3.75 -23.80
C HIS A 180 13.79 -3.53 -23.08
N VAL A 181 13.09 -2.48 -23.47
CA VAL A 181 11.66 -2.31 -23.22
C VAL A 181 10.96 -2.26 -24.56
N VAL A 182 9.98 -3.13 -24.76
CA VAL A 182 9.22 -3.19 -26.01
C VAL A 182 7.72 -3.03 -25.76
N SER A 183 6.99 -2.52 -26.74
CA SER A 183 5.53 -2.51 -26.73
C SER A 183 4.95 -3.42 -27.80
N PHE A 184 3.75 -3.93 -27.57
CA PHE A 184 2.95 -4.65 -28.55
C PHE A 184 1.46 -4.32 -28.36
N ALA A 185 0.70 -4.36 -29.45
CA ALA A 185 -0.73 -4.04 -29.42
C ALA A 185 -1.51 -5.07 -28.60
N ASP A 186 -2.53 -4.62 -27.87
CA ASP A 186 -3.45 -5.51 -27.15
C ASP A 186 -4.51 -6.06 -28.10
N THR A 187 -4.07 -6.92 -29.02
CA THR A 187 -4.91 -7.60 -30.00
C THR A 187 -4.50 -9.05 -30.14
N ALA A 188 -5.46 -9.96 -30.25
CA ALA A 188 -5.24 -11.40 -30.21
C ALA A 188 -4.21 -11.93 -31.23
N ASN A 189 -4.10 -11.30 -32.39
CA ASN A 189 -3.24 -11.75 -33.49
C ASN A 189 -1.98 -10.87 -33.66
N VAL A 190 -1.59 -10.10 -32.64
CA VAL A 190 -0.36 -9.29 -32.71
C VAL A 190 0.86 -10.21 -32.86
N SER A 191 1.77 -9.81 -33.74
CA SER A 191 3.00 -10.58 -34.02
C SER A 191 4.24 -9.70 -34.12
N THR A 192 4.12 -8.42 -33.78
CA THR A 192 5.23 -7.45 -33.86
C THR A 192 5.36 -6.72 -32.56
N THR A 193 6.58 -6.41 -32.19
CA THR A 193 6.93 -5.51 -31.09
C THR A 193 7.54 -4.23 -31.65
N THR A 194 7.43 -3.17 -30.87
CA THR A 194 8.08 -1.87 -31.13
C THR A 194 9.02 -1.55 -30.00
N ASN A 195 10.24 -1.14 -30.30
CA ASN A 195 11.20 -0.74 -29.27
C ASN A 195 10.72 0.54 -28.58
N VAL A 196 10.66 0.53 -27.25
CA VAL A 196 10.30 1.68 -26.40
C VAL A 196 11.55 2.27 -25.77
N LEU A 197 12.47 1.43 -25.29
CA LEU A 197 13.76 1.83 -24.72
C LEU A 197 14.79 0.73 -24.99
N ASP A 198 15.98 1.14 -25.36
CA ASP A 198 17.16 0.27 -25.45
C ASP A 198 18.29 0.89 -24.64
N ILE A 199 18.66 0.20 -23.56
CA ILE A 199 19.77 0.55 -22.65
C ILE A 199 20.69 -0.65 -22.42
N THR A 200 20.75 -1.57 -23.40
CA THR A 200 21.59 -2.77 -23.37
C THR A 200 23.08 -2.44 -23.23
N ASP A 201 23.50 -1.24 -23.63
CA ASP A 201 24.85 -0.73 -23.53
C ASP A 201 25.33 -0.46 -22.11
N ARG A 202 24.40 -0.40 -21.14
CA ARG A 202 24.69 -0.04 -19.74
C ARG A 202 24.12 -1.01 -18.70
N VAL A 203 23.28 -1.95 -19.12
CA VAL A 203 22.70 -2.96 -18.24
C VAL A 203 23.65 -4.14 -18.09
N VAL A 204 23.91 -4.54 -16.86
CA VAL A 204 24.56 -5.84 -16.60
C VAL A 204 23.52 -6.92 -16.66
N PHE A 205 23.56 -7.75 -17.69
CA PHE A 205 22.63 -8.87 -17.88
C PHE A 205 23.32 -10.20 -17.60
N ARG A 206 23.12 -10.74 -16.40
CA ARG A 206 23.59 -12.08 -16.00
C ARG A 206 22.83 -12.57 -14.76
N ASN A 207 22.38 -13.82 -14.75
CA ASN A 207 21.64 -14.41 -13.63
C ASN A 207 20.43 -13.53 -13.20
N VAL A 208 20.47 -13.02 -11.97
CA VAL A 208 19.43 -12.15 -11.39
C VAL A 208 19.65 -10.65 -11.64
N HIS A 209 20.71 -10.31 -12.39
CA HIS A 209 21.01 -8.95 -12.80
C HIS A 209 20.31 -8.62 -14.11
N GLY A 210 20.00 -7.36 -14.33
CA GLY A 210 19.38 -6.92 -15.58
C GLY A 210 18.56 -5.65 -15.40
N LEU A 211 17.68 -5.41 -16.34
CA LEU A 211 16.61 -4.43 -16.24
C LEU A 211 15.46 -5.02 -15.41
N LEU A 212 15.21 -4.48 -14.21
CA LEU A 212 14.40 -5.11 -13.15
C LEU A 212 13.03 -4.46 -12.96
N GLY A 213 12.89 -3.17 -13.29
CA GLY A 213 11.64 -2.44 -13.08
C GLY A 213 11.49 -1.24 -14.00
N LEU A 214 10.24 -0.90 -14.27
CA LEU A 214 9.81 0.29 -15.01
C LEU A 214 8.52 0.81 -14.39
N ALA A 215 8.43 2.12 -14.15
CA ALA A 215 7.22 2.80 -13.77
C ALA A 215 7.07 4.10 -14.56
N PHE A 216 5.93 4.30 -15.20
CA PHE A 216 5.57 5.57 -15.80
C PHE A 216 4.97 6.51 -14.75
N HIS A 217 5.15 7.82 -14.92
CA HIS A 217 4.43 8.79 -14.09
C HIS A 217 2.91 8.54 -14.19
N PRO A 218 2.12 8.66 -13.10
CA PRO A 218 0.69 8.42 -13.15
C PRO A 218 -0.06 9.24 -14.21
N ASP A 219 0.39 10.48 -14.47
CA ASP A 219 -0.16 11.38 -15.48
C ASP A 219 0.50 11.23 -16.86
N PHE A 220 1.26 10.14 -17.10
CA PHE A 220 1.89 9.92 -18.41
C PHE A 220 0.80 9.75 -19.50
N PRO A 221 0.96 10.31 -20.72
CA PRO A 221 2.14 11.02 -21.20
C PRO A 221 2.14 12.54 -20.96
N THR A 222 1.19 13.10 -20.21
CA THR A 222 1.17 14.55 -19.90
C THR A 222 2.41 14.95 -19.08
N ASP A 223 2.76 14.14 -18.07
CA ASP A 223 4.11 14.11 -17.50
C ASP A 223 4.94 13.11 -18.30
N HIS A 224 5.96 13.59 -19.00
CA HIS A 224 6.73 12.80 -19.97
C HIS A 224 7.77 11.86 -19.35
N ARG A 225 7.72 11.60 -18.02
CA ARG A 225 8.74 10.88 -17.28
C ARG A 225 8.38 9.42 -17.01
N ALA A 226 9.40 8.58 -17.03
CA ALA A 226 9.35 7.19 -16.57
C ALA A 226 10.62 6.86 -15.77
N TRP A 227 10.51 5.98 -14.80
CA TRP A 227 11.64 5.54 -13.97
C TRP A 227 11.97 4.09 -14.26
N VAL A 228 13.25 3.81 -14.33
CA VAL A 228 13.79 2.49 -14.67
C VAL A 228 14.79 2.08 -13.59
N ALA A 229 14.68 0.83 -13.12
CA ALA A 229 15.65 0.23 -12.21
C ALA A 229 16.40 -0.88 -12.92
N TYR A 230 17.73 -0.85 -12.87
CA TYR A 230 18.58 -1.84 -13.50
C TYR A 230 19.93 -1.99 -12.80
N THR A 231 20.56 -3.14 -12.99
CA THR A 231 21.91 -3.35 -12.49
C THR A 231 22.94 -2.79 -13.47
N HIS A 232 23.89 -2.02 -12.94
CA HIS A 232 24.96 -1.35 -13.68
C HIS A 232 26.32 -1.64 -13.06
N GLU A 233 27.35 -1.78 -13.89
CA GLU A 233 28.73 -1.95 -13.44
C GLU A 233 29.45 -0.60 -13.47
N THR A 234 29.77 -0.05 -12.30
CA THR A 234 30.44 1.25 -12.18
C THR A 234 31.94 1.16 -12.30
N SER A 235 32.52 0.01 -11.98
CA SER A 235 33.91 -0.37 -12.14
C SER A 235 34.02 -1.90 -12.12
N PRO A 236 35.14 -2.53 -12.53
CA PRO A 236 35.25 -3.98 -12.54
C PRO A 236 34.78 -4.61 -11.23
N ASP A 237 33.79 -5.51 -11.33
CA ASP A 237 33.17 -6.26 -10.22
C ASP A 237 32.40 -5.42 -9.20
N VAL A 238 32.14 -4.13 -9.47
CA VAL A 238 31.29 -3.28 -8.62
C VAL A 238 29.93 -3.07 -9.27
N ILE A 239 28.96 -3.87 -8.85
CA ILE A 239 27.59 -3.79 -9.33
C ILE A 239 26.75 -2.90 -8.40
N VAL A 240 25.97 -2.02 -9.00
CA VAL A 240 24.98 -1.19 -8.30
C VAL A 240 23.59 -1.49 -8.86
N LEU A 241 22.55 -1.36 -8.04
CA LEU A 241 21.21 -1.09 -8.54
C LEU A 241 21.12 0.41 -8.80
N ARG A 242 20.90 0.76 -10.06
CA ARG A 242 20.68 2.14 -10.49
C ARG A 242 19.20 2.37 -10.73
N VAL A 243 18.68 3.46 -10.20
CA VAL A 243 17.35 3.98 -10.52
C VAL A 243 17.53 5.29 -11.29
N SER A 244 16.99 5.33 -12.50
CA SER A 244 17.13 6.47 -13.42
C SER A 244 15.78 6.93 -13.94
N GLU A 245 15.64 8.24 -14.16
CA GLU A 245 14.55 8.88 -14.85
C GLU A 245 14.86 8.98 -16.35
N PHE A 246 13.87 8.66 -17.18
CA PHE A 246 13.89 8.85 -18.64
C PHE A 246 12.68 9.68 -19.08
N THR A 247 12.79 10.35 -20.22
CA THR A 247 11.70 11.14 -20.79
C THR A 247 11.35 10.69 -22.21
N THR A 248 10.10 10.96 -22.60
CA THR A 248 9.63 10.80 -23.98
C THR A 248 9.49 12.14 -24.68
N ALA A 249 9.64 12.15 -26.03
CA ALA A 249 9.36 13.31 -26.86
C ALA A 249 8.22 13.05 -27.89
N ASP A 250 7.67 11.83 -27.91
CA ASP A 250 6.71 11.34 -28.92
C ASP A 250 5.41 10.82 -28.30
N ASN A 251 4.96 11.47 -27.23
CA ASN A 251 3.76 11.10 -26.45
C ASN A 251 3.80 9.66 -25.92
N GLY A 252 4.98 9.19 -25.52
CA GLY A 252 5.13 7.90 -24.88
C GLY A 252 5.24 6.72 -25.82
N ALA A 253 5.44 6.93 -27.11
CA ALA A 253 5.73 5.83 -28.01
C ALA A 253 7.12 5.27 -27.73
N THR A 254 8.11 6.14 -27.45
CA THR A 254 9.46 5.77 -27.05
C THR A 254 9.97 6.59 -25.86
N LEU A 255 10.91 6.05 -25.11
CA LEU A 255 11.72 6.76 -24.12
C LEU A 255 13.09 7.07 -24.74
N ASN A 256 13.62 8.27 -24.48
CA ASN A 256 14.90 8.70 -25.04
C ASN A 256 16.07 8.18 -24.17
N PRO A 257 16.91 7.26 -24.62
CA PRO A 257 18.06 6.75 -23.84
C PRO A 257 19.06 7.84 -23.43
N ALA A 258 19.15 8.94 -24.21
CA ALA A 258 20.04 10.06 -23.92
C ALA A 258 19.49 11.03 -22.87
N SER A 259 18.21 10.90 -22.48
CA SER A 259 17.59 11.73 -21.44
C SER A 259 17.83 11.21 -20.02
N GLU A 260 18.57 10.11 -19.86
CA GLU A 260 18.80 9.50 -18.56
C GLU A 260 19.30 10.50 -17.51
N GLN A 261 18.60 10.52 -16.39
CA GLN A 261 19.04 11.21 -15.17
C GLN A 261 19.06 10.21 -14.01
N ILE A 262 20.24 9.99 -13.43
CA ILE A 262 20.41 9.04 -12.33
C ILE A 262 19.78 9.63 -11.08
N VAL A 263 18.76 8.96 -10.54
CA VAL A 263 18.08 9.33 -9.29
C VAL A 263 18.93 8.92 -8.09
N PHE A 264 19.38 7.66 -8.07
CA PHE A 264 20.40 7.17 -7.16
C PHE A 264 21.00 5.83 -7.63
N GLU A 265 22.11 5.47 -6.99
CA GLU A 265 22.78 4.17 -7.12
C GLU A 265 23.03 3.58 -5.74
N MET A 266 22.81 2.27 -5.60
CA MET A 266 23.07 1.54 -4.37
C MET A 266 23.89 0.29 -4.68
N ALA A 267 25.05 0.14 -4.02
CA ALA A 267 25.90 -1.03 -4.19
C ALA A 267 25.16 -2.32 -3.82
N GLN A 268 25.40 -3.36 -4.63
CA GLN A 268 24.85 -4.71 -4.43
C GLN A 268 25.98 -5.65 -4.00
N PRO A 269 26.24 -5.78 -2.70
CA PRO A 269 27.48 -6.39 -2.20
C PRO A 269 27.59 -7.90 -2.48
N GLY A 270 26.46 -8.62 -2.56
CA GLY A 270 26.45 -10.07 -2.74
C GLY A 270 26.08 -10.54 -4.15
N GLY A 271 25.65 -9.65 -5.04
CA GLY A 271 25.27 -10.01 -6.41
C GLY A 271 23.96 -10.78 -6.56
N HIS A 272 23.20 -10.94 -5.48
CA HIS A 272 21.86 -11.52 -5.44
C HIS A 272 20.92 -10.56 -4.70
N ASN A 273 19.60 -10.86 -4.71
CA ASN A 273 18.60 -10.10 -3.97
C ASN A 273 18.66 -8.60 -4.28
N ASN A 274 18.56 -8.24 -5.56
CA ASN A 274 18.69 -6.86 -6.00
C ASN A 274 17.41 -6.04 -5.77
N GLY A 275 16.22 -6.70 -5.72
CA GLY A 275 14.96 -5.99 -5.77
C GLY A 275 14.72 -5.34 -7.13
N GLY A 276 14.49 -4.03 -7.17
CA GLY A 276 14.39 -3.23 -8.39
C GLY A 276 12.98 -3.08 -8.96
N HIS A 277 11.95 -3.64 -8.33
CA HIS A 277 10.58 -3.34 -8.73
C HIS A 277 10.20 -1.90 -8.36
N LEU A 278 9.55 -1.20 -9.30
CA LEU A 278 9.10 0.19 -9.18
C LEU A 278 7.60 0.29 -9.39
N LEU A 279 6.92 1.09 -8.58
CA LEU A 279 5.51 1.39 -8.76
C LEU A 279 5.12 2.71 -8.08
N PHE A 280 4.25 3.49 -8.70
CA PHE A 280 3.63 4.62 -8.03
C PHE A 280 2.51 4.15 -7.11
N GLY A 281 2.51 4.65 -5.89
CA GLY A 281 1.42 4.42 -4.94
C GLY A 281 0.18 5.27 -5.24
N PRO A 282 -0.97 4.94 -4.63
CA PRO A 282 -2.19 5.73 -4.76
C PRO A 282 -2.05 7.16 -4.20
N ASP A 283 -0.98 7.42 -3.46
CA ASP A 283 -0.60 8.72 -2.91
C ASP A 283 0.29 9.55 -3.85
N GLY A 284 0.59 9.03 -5.05
CA GLY A 284 1.36 9.70 -6.10
C GLY A 284 2.87 9.67 -5.91
N TYR A 285 3.39 8.99 -4.89
CA TYR A 285 4.82 8.83 -4.66
C TYR A 285 5.38 7.58 -5.34
N LEU A 286 6.66 7.60 -5.69
CA LEU A 286 7.35 6.45 -6.25
C LEU A 286 7.84 5.52 -5.13
N TYR A 287 7.43 4.26 -5.20
CA TYR A 287 7.90 3.20 -4.31
C TYR A 287 8.93 2.34 -5.04
N ILE A 288 9.95 1.89 -4.31
CA ILE A 288 11.09 1.15 -4.86
C ILE A 288 11.41 0.00 -3.92
N GLY A 289 11.36 -1.23 -4.42
CA GLY A 289 11.79 -2.42 -3.69
C GLY A 289 13.30 -2.59 -3.77
N MET A 290 13.95 -2.70 -2.63
CA MET A 290 15.38 -2.94 -2.49
C MET A 290 15.60 -4.27 -1.78
N GLY A 291 16.28 -5.21 -2.42
CA GLY A 291 16.72 -6.44 -1.74
C GLY A 291 17.85 -6.17 -0.74
N ASP A 292 18.17 -7.16 0.08
CA ASP A 292 19.20 -7.06 1.12
C ASP A 292 20.65 -7.09 0.56
N GLY A 293 20.80 -7.26 -0.76
CA GLY A 293 22.08 -7.29 -1.46
C GLY A 293 22.79 -8.65 -1.37
N GLY A 294 22.09 -9.72 -0.97
CA GLY A 294 22.58 -11.10 -1.04
C GLY A 294 23.68 -11.46 -0.05
N ASN A 295 23.71 -10.82 1.12
CA ASN A 295 24.68 -11.11 2.19
C ASN A 295 24.11 -12.04 3.28
N ASP A 296 23.12 -12.84 2.95
CA ASP A 296 22.37 -13.67 3.88
C ASP A 296 23.15 -14.89 4.40
N ASP A 297 23.98 -15.49 3.56
CA ASP A 297 24.68 -16.74 3.87
C ASP A 297 26.06 -16.56 4.50
N SER A 298 26.57 -15.33 4.53
CA SER A 298 27.84 -15.08 5.19
C SER A 298 27.63 -14.89 6.69
N ASP A 299 28.32 -15.66 7.50
CA ASP A 299 28.47 -15.56 8.95
C ASP A 299 28.99 -14.19 9.46
N SER A 300 28.72 -13.11 8.73
CA SER A 300 29.10 -11.79 9.20
C SER A 300 28.32 -11.50 10.49
N ALA A 301 29.05 -11.15 11.54
CA ALA A 301 28.54 -10.81 12.87
C ALA A 301 27.61 -9.56 12.89
N GLN A 302 27.11 -9.14 11.74
CA GLN A 302 26.26 -7.94 11.58
C GLN A 302 24.78 -8.34 11.47
N ALA A 303 23.93 -7.41 11.90
CA ALA A 303 22.48 -7.58 11.99
C ALA A 303 21.76 -7.88 10.65
N GLY A 304 22.47 -7.95 9.53
CA GLY A 304 21.92 -8.04 8.17
C GLY A 304 21.26 -6.75 7.71
N ASN A 305 21.34 -6.49 6.42
CA ASN A 305 20.85 -5.23 5.85
C ASN A 305 19.34 -5.00 6.09
N GLY A 306 18.54 -6.08 6.13
CA GLY A 306 17.10 -5.96 6.37
C GLY A 306 16.74 -5.19 7.64
N GLN A 307 17.51 -5.38 8.74
CA GLN A 307 17.26 -4.72 10.03
C GLN A 307 17.99 -3.40 10.23
N LEU A 308 18.96 -3.06 9.36
CA LEU A 308 19.74 -1.81 9.47
C LEU A 308 19.01 -0.68 8.77
N THR A 309 18.46 0.27 9.51
CA THR A 309 17.71 1.42 8.97
C THR A 309 18.58 2.58 8.51
N ASN A 310 19.89 2.50 8.70
CA ASN A 310 20.89 3.47 8.23
C ASN A 310 21.43 3.20 6.81
N ASN A 311 20.82 2.27 6.09
CA ASN A 311 21.04 1.98 4.67
C ASN A 311 19.72 1.64 3.99
N LEU A 312 19.73 1.53 2.64
CA LEU A 312 18.52 1.32 1.83
C LEU A 312 18.30 -0.15 1.43
N LEU A 313 19.16 -1.08 1.80
CA LEU A 313 19.05 -2.49 1.42
C LEU A 313 18.04 -3.24 2.31
N GLY A 314 17.23 -4.13 1.72
CA GLY A 314 16.17 -4.88 2.39
C GLY A 314 14.97 -4.01 2.80
N LYS A 315 14.55 -3.10 1.90
CA LYS A 315 13.57 -2.05 2.16
C LYS A 315 12.53 -1.91 1.05
N ILE A 316 11.40 -1.37 1.42
CA ILE A 316 10.56 -0.60 0.49
C ILE A 316 10.83 0.88 0.76
N LEU A 317 11.29 1.58 -0.25
CA LEU A 317 11.51 3.03 -0.22
C LEU A 317 10.29 3.76 -0.75
N ARG A 318 10.10 5.02 -0.34
CA ARG A 318 9.05 5.91 -0.84
C ARG A 318 9.62 7.31 -0.99
N ILE A 319 9.61 7.81 -2.22
CA ILE A 319 10.18 9.10 -2.60
C ILE A 319 9.22 9.95 -3.43
N ASP A 320 9.35 11.27 -3.32
CA ASP A 320 8.59 12.25 -4.09
C ASP A 320 9.46 12.76 -5.26
N VAL A 321 9.13 12.32 -6.47
CA VAL A 321 9.82 12.68 -7.71
C VAL A 321 9.31 13.97 -8.35
N SER A 322 8.41 14.70 -7.69
CA SER A 322 7.91 16.01 -8.16
C SER A 322 8.90 17.14 -7.89
N GLY A 323 9.98 16.90 -7.16
CA GLY A 323 10.98 17.92 -6.83
C GLY A 323 12.31 17.33 -6.42
N THR A 324 13.24 18.21 -6.02
CA THR A 324 14.61 17.88 -5.71
C THR A 324 15.00 18.27 -4.27
N THR A 325 16.00 17.59 -3.70
CA THR A 325 16.63 17.96 -2.41
C THR A 325 18.13 17.95 -2.60
N GLY A 326 18.76 19.13 -2.61
CA GLY A 326 20.19 19.26 -2.93
C GLY A 326 20.49 18.73 -4.34
N SER A 327 21.39 17.75 -4.44
CA SER A 327 21.71 17.07 -5.71
C SER A 327 20.83 15.86 -6.01
N ARG A 328 19.93 15.48 -5.11
CA ARG A 328 19.00 14.34 -5.34
C ARG A 328 17.83 14.80 -6.20
N LEU A 329 17.45 13.99 -7.16
CA LEU A 329 16.30 14.23 -8.05
C LEU A 329 14.97 13.80 -7.39
N TYR A 330 14.90 13.86 -6.09
CA TYR A 330 13.69 13.55 -5.31
C TYR A 330 13.66 14.32 -3.99
N ARG A 331 12.49 14.32 -3.37
CA ARG A 331 12.25 14.70 -1.98
C ARG A 331 11.82 13.49 -1.18
N VAL A 332 11.89 13.62 0.13
CA VAL A 332 11.31 12.64 1.05
C VAL A 332 9.91 13.11 1.44
N PRO A 333 8.87 12.27 1.31
CA PRO A 333 7.54 12.58 1.83
C PRO A 333 7.59 12.84 3.34
N ALA A 334 6.94 13.93 3.79
CA ALA A 334 7.03 14.41 5.16
C ALA A 334 6.49 13.43 6.21
N ASP A 335 5.70 12.46 5.78
CA ASP A 335 5.09 11.43 6.62
C ASP A 335 5.80 10.06 6.54
N ASN A 336 6.98 9.97 5.91
CA ASN A 336 7.83 8.79 6.02
C ASN A 336 8.29 8.58 7.47
N PRO A 337 8.56 7.34 7.90
CA PRO A 337 8.91 7.04 9.29
C PRO A 337 10.08 7.86 9.86
N PHE A 338 11.08 8.15 9.03
CA PHE A 338 12.30 8.85 9.41
C PHE A 338 12.48 10.20 8.70
N ALA A 339 11.39 10.82 8.22
CA ALA A 339 11.39 12.02 7.37
C ALA A 339 12.14 13.23 7.95
N ALA A 340 12.34 13.30 9.27
CA ALA A 340 13.06 14.38 9.93
C ALA A 340 14.60 14.26 9.81
N ASN A 341 15.11 13.10 9.36
CA ASN A 341 16.54 12.84 9.24
C ASN A 341 17.10 13.42 7.93
N ALA A 342 18.43 13.54 7.87
CA ALA A 342 19.12 13.84 6.62
C ALA A 342 18.98 12.69 5.63
N LEU A 343 19.05 12.99 4.32
CA LEU A 343 19.03 11.98 3.25
C LEU A 343 20.07 10.90 3.50
N CYS A 344 19.71 9.67 3.10
CA CYS A 344 20.56 8.50 3.28
C CYS A 344 21.92 8.67 2.58
N ASN A 345 22.99 8.25 3.27
CA ASN A 345 24.29 8.12 2.64
C ASN A 345 24.34 6.82 1.84
N LEU A 346 24.42 6.95 0.51
CA LEU A 346 24.32 5.81 -0.42
C LEU A 346 25.57 4.90 -0.43
N ASP A 347 26.66 5.29 0.23
CA ASP A 347 27.84 4.45 0.41
C ASP A 347 27.74 3.48 1.61
N GLY A 348 26.60 3.48 2.32
CA GLY A 348 26.35 2.62 3.47
C GLY A 348 27.08 3.01 4.75
N THR A 349 27.77 4.16 4.78
CA THR A 349 28.50 4.65 5.96
C THR A 349 27.63 5.51 6.89
N GLY A 350 26.34 5.66 6.60
CA GLY A 350 25.39 6.43 7.40
C GLY A 350 25.24 5.89 8.82
N THR A 351 24.98 6.79 9.77
CA THR A 351 24.75 6.46 11.19
C THR A 351 23.35 6.78 11.67
N THR A 352 22.54 7.41 10.83
CA THR A 352 21.14 7.80 11.10
C THR A 352 20.20 7.01 10.22
N ASP A 353 18.98 6.79 10.70
CA ASP A 353 17.93 6.12 9.91
C ASP A 353 17.64 6.90 8.64
N CYS A 354 17.54 6.18 7.51
CA CYS A 354 17.33 6.77 6.19
C CYS A 354 15.88 7.23 6.02
N PRO A 355 15.65 8.50 5.68
CA PRO A 355 14.29 9.04 5.60
C PRO A 355 13.50 8.55 4.37
N GLU A 356 14.16 7.97 3.38
CA GLU A 356 13.55 7.35 2.20
C GLU A 356 12.77 6.08 2.54
N ILE A 357 13.03 5.45 3.69
CA ILE A 357 12.45 4.17 4.09
C ILE A 357 10.94 4.34 4.35
N PHE A 358 10.14 3.49 3.70
CA PHE A 358 8.71 3.30 3.99
C PHE A 358 8.47 2.14 4.94
N ALA A 359 9.13 0.99 4.68
CA ALA A 359 9.10 -0.23 5.48
C ALA A 359 10.41 -1.00 5.32
N TRP A 360 10.74 -1.89 6.26
CA TRP A 360 12.01 -2.60 6.27
C TRP A 360 11.87 -4.03 6.78
N GLY A 361 13.00 -4.77 6.79
CA GLY A 361 13.01 -6.16 7.24
C GLY A 361 12.65 -7.13 6.13
N PHE A 362 12.97 -6.80 4.87
CA PHE A 362 12.79 -7.67 3.71
C PHE A 362 14.12 -8.30 3.30
N ARG A 363 14.04 -9.50 2.67
CA ARG A 363 15.16 -10.15 2.04
C ARG A 363 15.27 -9.78 0.56
N ASN A 364 14.26 -10.11 -0.23
CA ASN A 364 14.20 -9.82 -1.65
C ASN A 364 12.75 -9.55 -2.09
N PRO A 365 12.24 -8.34 -1.83
CA PRO A 365 10.89 -7.93 -2.21
C PRO A 365 10.78 -7.93 -3.73
N TRP A 366 10.29 -9.07 -4.28
CA TRP A 366 10.37 -9.35 -5.70
C TRP A 366 9.31 -8.62 -6.51
N ARG A 367 8.04 -8.99 -6.32
CA ARG A 367 6.90 -8.27 -6.92
C ARG A 367 5.89 -7.91 -5.85
N TRP A 368 5.34 -6.76 -6.02
CA TRP A 368 4.36 -6.20 -5.11
C TRP A 368 3.44 -5.25 -5.86
N THR A 369 2.21 -5.09 -5.37
CA THR A 369 1.16 -4.30 -6.00
C THR A 369 0.31 -3.61 -4.96
N PHE A 370 -0.24 -2.46 -5.33
CA PHE A 370 -1.32 -1.86 -4.56
C PHE A 370 -2.64 -2.44 -5.02
N ASP A 371 -3.45 -2.90 -4.09
CA ASP A 371 -4.85 -3.23 -4.36
C ASP A 371 -5.60 -1.97 -4.78
N SER A 372 -6.13 -1.96 -6.00
CA SER A 372 -6.80 -0.79 -6.58
C SER A 372 -8.06 -0.34 -5.82
N ALA A 373 -8.69 -1.23 -5.07
CA ALA A 373 -9.90 -0.93 -4.31
C ALA A 373 -9.62 -0.38 -2.91
N THR A 374 -8.55 -0.82 -2.26
CA THR A 374 -8.26 -0.49 -0.85
C THR A 374 -7.00 0.34 -0.66
N GLY A 375 -6.11 0.37 -1.66
CA GLY A 375 -4.77 0.96 -1.56
C GLY A 375 -3.80 0.13 -0.71
N ALA A 376 -4.15 -1.08 -0.32
CA ALA A 376 -3.30 -1.96 0.46
C ALA A 376 -2.12 -2.48 -0.38
N LEU A 377 -0.92 -2.47 0.19
CA LEU A 377 0.30 -2.92 -0.48
C LEU A 377 0.57 -4.39 -0.17
N TRP A 378 0.45 -5.24 -1.17
CA TRP A 378 0.70 -6.68 -1.13
C TRP A 378 2.04 -7.00 -1.75
N LEU A 379 2.88 -7.78 -1.08
CA LEU A 379 4.26 -8.02 -1.46
C LEU A 379 4.62 -9.50 -1.30
N GLY A 380 5.34 -10.06 -2.30
CA GLY A 380 6.04 -11.34 -2.17
C GLY A 380 7.50 -11.09 -1.82
N ASP A 381 7.94 -11.57 -0.66
CA ASP A 381 9.34 -11.52 -0.23
C ASP A 381 9.98 -12.90 -0.35
N VAL A 382 10.96 -13.00 -1.24
CA VAL A 382 11.64 -14.29 -1.52
C VAL A 382 12.52 -14.65 -0.34
N GLY A 383 12.20 -15.79 0.27
CA GLY A 383 12.91 -16.35 1.41
C GLY A 383 14.29 -16.92 1.08
N SER A 384 14.96 -17.44 2.09
CA SER A 384 16.31 -17.98 1.94
C SER A 384 16.31 -19.51 1.76
N HIS A 385 15.97 -20.24 2.79
CA HIS A 385 16.13 -21.71 2.81
C HIS A 385 14.89 -22.44 3.33
N THR A 386 13.98 -21.77 4.02
CA THR A 386 12.93 -22.43 4.79
C THR A 386 11.54 -21.97 4.46
N ARG A 387 11.33 -20.67 4.22
CA ARG A 387 10.02 -20.08 4.02
C ARG A 387 10.01 -19.04 2.89
N GLU A 388 8.93 -19.06 2.15
CA GLU A 388 8.49 -17.97 1.28
C GLU A 388 7.32 -17.26 1.94
N GLU A 389 7.18 -15.93 1.73
CA GLU A 389 6.18 -15.16 2.45
C GLU A 389 5.46 -14.12 1.58
N ILE A 390 4.21 -13.86 1.95
CA ILE A 390 3.39 -12.77 1.41
C ILE A 390 3.10 -11.79 2.55
N ASP A 391 3.44 -10.54 2.33
CA ASP A 391 3.28 -9.46 3.28
C ASP A 391 2.20 -8.47 2.90
N LEU A 392 1.49 -7.97 3.91
CA LEU A 392 0.66 -6.78 3.79
C LEU A 392 1.44 -5.59 4.37
N VAL A 393 2.04 -4.81 3.46
CA VAL A 393 3.04 -3.79 3.85
C VAL A 393 2.38 -2.51 4.33
N THR A 394 2.79 -2.07 5.51
CA THR A 394 2.35 -0.83 6.14
C THR A 394 3.53 0.11 6.41
N LYS A 395 3.23 1.41 6.43
CA LYS A 395 4.24 2.44 6.73
C LYS A 395 4.84 2.25 8.13
N GLY A 396 6.17 2.20 8.19
CA GLY A 396 6.92 1.98 9.45
C GLY A 396 6.93 0.52 9.90
N GLY A 397 6.46 -0.42 9.07
CA GLY A 397 6.47 -1.84 9.37
C GLY A 397 7.87 -2.47 9.28
N ASN A 398 8.16 -3.41 10.19
CA ASN A 398 9.35 -4.26 10.19
C ASN A 398 8.93 -5.72 9.96
N TYR A 399 9.34 -6.32 8.82
CA TYR A 399 8.91 -7.64 8.37
C TYR A 399 9.86 -8.77 8.75
N GLY A 400 10.88 -8.46 9.53
CA GLY A 400 11.62 -9.45 10.34
C GLY A 400 12.91 -9.96 9.76
N TRP A 401 13.14 -9.92 8.45
CA TRP A 401 14.38 -10.41 7.87
C TRP A 401 15.59 -9.59 8.38
N ARG A 402 16.66 -10.23 8.90
CA ARG A 402 16.93 -11.68 8.93
C ARG A 402 16.75 -12.31 10.33
N CYS A 403 16.02 -11.70 11.26
CA CYS A 403 15.65 -12.32 12.54
C CYS A 403 14.62 -13.42 12.34
N LYS A 404 13.76 -13.21 11.35
CA LYS A 404 12.71 -14.14 10.94
C LYS A 404 12.87 -14.50 9.47
N GLU A 405 12.38 -15.68 9.11
CA GLU A 405 12.05 -16.13 7.77
C GLU A 405 10.63 -16.68 7.84
N GLY A 406 9.67 -15.93 7.32
CA GLY A 406 8.27 -16.13 7.64
C GLY A 406 7.99 -15.94 9.13
N THR A 407 7.29 -16.90 9.74
CA THR A 407 7.05 -16.91 11.19
C THR A 407 8.17 -17.55 12.01
N LEU A 408 9.17 -18.17 11.36
CA LEU A 408 10.24 -18.90 12.02
C LEU A 408 11.38 -17.97 12.47
N ASP A 409 11.94 -18.27 13.66
CA ASP A 409 13.19 -17.65 14.08
C ASP A 409 14.34 -18.23 13.26
N THR A 410 15.18 -17.36 12.70
CA THR A 410 16.40 -17.80 12.04
C THR A 410 17.51 -18.06 13.07
N ALA A 411 18.50 -18.89 12.69
CA ALA A 411 19.73 -19.04 13.47
C ALA A 411 20.74 -17.91 13.20
N LEU A 412 20.40 -16.96 12.31
CA LEU A 412 21.29 -15.88 11.89
C LEU A 412 21.38 -14.77 12.95
N THR A 413 22.53 -14.14 13.04
CA THR A 413 22.70 -12.97 13.92
C THR A 413 21.89 -11.79 13.38
N CYS A 414 20.96 -11.27 14.16
CA CYS A 414 20.06 -10.20 13.70
C CYS A 414 20.04 -8.95 14.60
N GLY A 415 20.80 -8.86 15.64
CA GLY A 415 20.65 -7.76 16.60
C GLY A 415 19.26 -7.76 17.28
N ALA A 416 19.03 -6.82 18.19
CA ALA A 416 17.71 -6.63 18.79
C ALA A 416 16.87 -5.75 17.85
N PRO A 417 15.71 -6.21 17.35
CA PRO A 417 14.83 -5.38 16.55
C PRO A 417 14.43 -4.09 17.28
N THR A 418 14.45 -2.97 16.58
CA THR A 418 14.12 -1.65 17.17
C THR A 418 12.61 -1.40 17.22
N SER A 419 11.81 -2.26 16.56
CA SER A 419 10.36 -2.20 16.52
C SER A 419 9.75 -3.61 16.55
N PRO A 420 8.47 -3.75 16.89
CA PRO A 420 7.75 -5.03 16.78
C PRO A 420 7.83 -5.58 15.34
N LEU A 421 8.06 -6.90 15.22
CA LEU A 421 8.07 -7.57 13.94
C LEU A 421 6.63 -7.88 13.51
N ILE A 422 6.35 -7.67 12.23
CA ILE A 422 5.07 -7.98 11.59
C ILE A 422 5.22 -9.33 10.90
N ALA A 423 4.32 -10.26 11.22
CA ALA A 423 4.29 -11.55 10.57
C ALA A 423 3.64 -11.46 9.19
N PRO A 424 4.03 -12.32 8.23
CA PRO A 424 3.40 -12.37 6.91
C PRO A 424 1.92 -12.76 6.99
N VAL A 425 1.14 -12.42 5.98
CA VAL A 425 -0.28 -12.82 5.88
C VAL A 425 -0.43 -14.23 5.30
N ALA A 426 0.57 -14.71 4.57
CA ALA A 426 0.68 -16.10 4.15
C ALA A 426 2.14 -16.51 4.04
N GLU A 427 2.41 -17.80 4.26
CA GLU A 427 3.73 -18.39 4.10
C GLU A 427 3.64 -19.84 3.66
N TYR A 428 4.70 -20.35 3.03
CA TYR A 428 4.87 -21.77 2.72
C TYR A 428 6.33 -22.20 2.85
N GLU A 429 6.51 -23.48 3.14
CA GLU A 429 7.85 -24.03 3.35
C GLU A 429 8.50 -24.55 2.07
N HIS A 430 9.84 -24.54 2.02
CA HIS A 430 10.56 -25.35 1.08
C HIS A 430 10.39 -26.84 1.43
N PRO A 431 10.14 -27.76 0.48
CA PRO A 431 10.21 -27.59 -0.97
C PRO A 431 8.86 -27.36 -1.68
N VAL A 432 7.83 -26.85 -0.99
CA VAL A 432 6.53 -26.55 -1.63
C VAL A 432 6.72 -25.54 -2.76
N GLY A 433 7.54 -24.52 -2.52
CA GLY A 433 8.06 -23.57 -3.48
C GLY A 433 9.38 -23.00 -2.97
N GLN A 434 10.12 -22.22 -3.77
CA GLN A 434 11.46 -21.71 -3.43
C GLN A 434 11.72 -20.29 -3.93
N ALA A 435 10.73 -19.66 -4.57
CA ALA A 435 10.85 -18.31 -5.08
C ALA A 435 9.47 -17.70 -5.32
N VAL A 436 8.90 -17.15 -4.27
CA VAL A 436 7.60 -16.47 -4.36
C VAL A 436 7.66 -15.30 -5.33
N THR A 437 6.67 -15.22 -6.22
CA THR A 437 6.61 -14.13 -7.18
C THR A 437 5.87 -12.91 -6.64
N GLY A 438 4.91 -13.11 -5.72
CA GLY A 438 3.90 -12.10 -5.40
C GLY A 438 2.78 -12.13 -6.43
N GLY A 439 1.92 -11.10 -6.47
CA GLY A 439 0.74 -11.13 -7.32
C GLY A 439 -0.18 -9.92 -7.20
N PHE A 440 -1.48 -10.14 -7.42
CA PHE A 440 -2.52 -9.10 -7.43
C PHE A 440 -3.77 -9.50 -6.67
N VAL A 441 -4.48 -8.52 -6.11
CA VAL A 441 -5.89 -8.71 -5.76
C VAL A 441 -6.70 -8.71 -7.05
N TYR A 442 -7.47 -9.78 -7.27
CA TYR A 442 -8.27 -9.93 -8.47
C TYR A 442 -9.54 -9.10 -8.41
N HIS A 443 -9.74 -8.23 -9.40
CA HIS A 443 -10.92 -7.38 -9.57
C HIS A 443 -11.64 -7.59 -10.90
N GLY A 444 -11.19 -8.56 -11.70
CA GLY A 444 -11.85 -8.95 -12.95
C GLY A 444 -13.23 -9.56 -12.75
N THR A 445 -13.93 -9.80 -13.85
CA THR A 445 -15.28 -10.36 -13.84
C THR A 445 -15.36 -11.76 -14.45
N ALA A 446 -14.30 -12.17 -15.17
CA ALA A 446 -14.28 -13.47 -15.86
C ALA A 446 -14.24 -14.66 -14.89
N ILE A 447 -13.68 -14.47 -13.67
CA ILE A 447 -13.59 -15.51 -12.64
C ILE A 447 -14.23 -14.99 -11.34
N PRO A 448 -15.58 -15.01 -11.22
CA PRO A 448 -16.28 -14.41 -10.08
C PRO A 448 -15.83 -14.93 -8.71
N ALA A 449 -15.38 -16.19 -8.63
CA ALA A 449 -14.91 -16.80 -7.39
C ALA A 449 -13.55 -16.24 -6.90
N LEU A 450 -12.82 -15.50 -7.74
CA LEU A 450 -11.58 -14.84 -7.37
C LEU A 450 -11.76 -13.38 -6.92
N VAL A 451 -12.90 -12.77 -7.16
CA VAL A 451 -13.10 -11.33 -6.85
C VAL A 451 -12.79 -11.05 -5.38
N GLY A 452 -11.87 -10.10 -5.14
CA GLY A 452 -11.41 -9.74 -3.81
C GLY A 452 -10.47 -10.77 -3.16
N ARG A 453 -9.90 -11.70 -3.91
CA ARG A 453 -8.84 -12.60 -3.43
C ARG A 453 -7.48 -12.16 -3.97
N TYR A 454 -6.45 -12.29 -3.16
CA TYR A 454 -5.07 -12.12 -3.62
C TYR A 454 -4.61 -13.40 -4.32
N VAL A 455 -4.15 -13.27 -5.56
CA VAL A 455 -3.62 -14.36 -6.40
C VAL A 455 -2.12 -14.16 -6.50
N PHE A 456 -1.34 -15.18 -6.17
CA PHE A 456 0.13 -15.13 -6.21
C PHE A 456 0.71 -16.47 -6.69
N GLY A 457 1.97 -16.47 -7.08
CA GLY A 457 2.62 -17.64 -7.63
C GLY A 457 4.03 -17.86 -7.08
N ASP A 458 4.60 -19.02 -7.41
CA ASP A 458 6.00 -19.37 -7.18
C ASP A 458 6.67 -19.76 -8.50
N TYR A 459 7.84 -19.17 -8.73
CA TYR A 459 8.62 -19.41 -9.96
C TYR A 459 9.13 -20.85 -10.06
N SER A 460 9.58 -21.42 -8.96
CA SER A 460 10.25 -22.72 -8.95
C SER A 460 9.28 -23.89 -9.06
N SER A 461 8.20 -23.83 -8.29
CA SER A 461 7.19 -24.90 -8.25
C SER A 461 6.10 -24.75 -9.31
N GLN A 462 5.98 -23.58 -9.98
CA GLN A 462 4.93 -23.27 -10.95
C GLN A 462 3.51 -23.25 -10.33
N LEU A 463 3.43 -23.26 -9.01
CA LEU A 463 2.16 -23.21 -8.29
C LEU A 463 1.61 -21.78 -8.22
N VAL A 464 0.30 -21.69 -8.31
CA VAL A 464 -0.46 -20.47 -8.09
C VAL A 464 -1.45 -20.71 -6.96
N TRP A 465 -1.50 -19.80 -6.00
CA TRP A 465 -2.41 -19.83 -4.87
C TRP A 465 -3.36 -18.64 -4.88
N THR A 466 -4.42 -18.77 -4.12
CA THR A 466 -5.32 -17.65 -3.83
C THR A 466 -5.67 -17.61 -2.36
N ILE A 467 -5.54 -16.45 -1.74
CA ILE A 467 -5.92 -16.23 -0.34
C ILE A 467 -6.97 -15.11 -0.23
N PRO A 468 -7.82 -15.13 0.80
CA PRO A 468 -8.72 -14.00 1.07
C PRO A 468 -7.91 -12.76 1.49
N THR A 469 -8.40 -11.56 1.16
CA THR A 469 -7.69 -10.30 1.48
C THR A 469 -7.88 -9.80 2.91
N ASN A 470 -8.72 -10.45 3.71
CA ASN A 470 -8.99 -10.12 5.12
C ASN A 470 -8.29 -11.08 6.10
N THR A 471 -7.15 -11.63 5.72
CA THR A 471 -6.43 -12.63 6.50
C THR A 471 -5.73 -12.05 7.71
N ALA A 472 -5.99 -12.60 8.87
CA ALA A 472 -5.19 -12.57 10.10
C ALA A 472 -5.71 -13.71 11.00
N PRO A 473 -4.89 -14.57 11.55
CA PRO A 473 -3.42 -14.64 11.53
C PRO A 473 -2.86 -15.18 10.19
N THR A 474 -1.52 -15.29 10.12
CA THR A 474 -0.79 -15.87 8.98
C THR A 474 -1.39 -17.19 8.52
N LEU A 475 -1.65 -17.29 7.21
CA LEU A 475 -2.17 -18.51 6.60
C LEU A 475 -1.01 -19.37 6.08
N PRO A 476 -0.81 -20.58 6.60
CA PRO A 476 0.04 -21.54 5.93
C PRO A 476 -0.64 -22.01 4.64
N VAL A 477 0.11 -22.04 3.54
CA VAL A 477 -0.34 -22.63 2.29
C VAL A 477 0.54 -23.85 1.96
N SER A 478 -0.04 -24.86 1.34
CA SER A 478 0.64 -26.11 1.02
C SER A 478 0.59 -26.41 -0.47
N TYR A 479 1.30 -27.44 -0.91
CA TYR A 479 1.23 -27.92 -2.29
C TYR A 479 -0.21 -28.25 -2.70
N ALA A 480 -0.99 -28.85 -1.82
CA ALA A 480 -2.38 -29.23 -2.08
C ALA A 480 -3.34 -28.03 -2.23
N ASP A 481 -2.98 -26.86 -1.67
CA ASP A 481 -3.75 -25.63 -1.80
C ASP A 481 -3.40 -24.87 -3.08
N GLY A 482 -2.27 -25.20 -3.72
CA GLY A 482 -1.79 -24.60 -4.95
C GLY A 482 -2.42 -25.28 -6.17
N TRP A 483 -2.44 -24.53 -7.26
CA TRP A 483 -2.78 -25.03 -8.58
C TRP A 483 -1.53 -24.97 -9.46
N ASP A 484 -1.18 -26.12 -10.08
CA ASP A 484 -0.04 -26.22 -10.99
C ASP A 484 -0.42 -25.57 -12.33
N SER A 485 0.24 -24.48 -12.65
CA SER A 485 -0.01 -23.69 -13.85
C SER A 485 0.81 -24.11 -15.06
N ASP A 486 1.81 -24.98 -14.87
CA ASP A 486 2.84 -25.27 -15.88
C ASP A 486 3.60 -24.01 -16.37
N VAL A 487 3.57 -22.89 -15.62
CA VAL A 487 4.18 -21.60 -15.95
C VAL A 487 5.21 -21.24 -14.87
N HIS A 488 6.45 -20.96 -15.28
CA HIS A 488 7.44 -20.38 -14.38
C HIS A 488 7.13 -18.88 -14.18
N VAL A 489 6.23 -18.61 -13.26
CA VAL A 489 5.65 -17.27 -13.07
C VAL A 489 6.71 -16.30 -12.56
N THR A 490 7.21 -15.45 -13.43
CA THR A 490 8.20 -14.40 -13.06
C THR A 490 7.52 -13.13 -12.56
N SER A 491 6.34 -12.85 -13.10
CA SER A 491 5.53 -11.69 -12.77
C SER A 491 4.07 -11.95 -13.11
N PHE A 492 3.18 -11.22 -12.45
CA PHE A 492 1.80 -11.05 -12.88
C PHE A 492 1.61 -9.68 -13.51
N ALA A 493 0.55 -9.53 -14.28
CA ALA A 493 0.06 -8.25 -14.74
C ALA A 493 -1.47 -8.23 -14.69
N GLN A 494 -2.06 -7.04 -14.67
CA GLN A 494 -3.49 -6.84 -14.68
C GLN A 494 -3.88 -5.93 -15.84
N ASP A 495 -4.94 -6.30 -16.58
CA ASP A 495 -5.51 -5.43 -17.61
C ASP A 495 -6.48 -4.39 -17.02
N ALA A 496 -7.03 -3.54 -17.89
CA ALA A 496 -7.96 -2.49 -17.49
C ALA A 496 -9.29 -3.02 -16.93
N ASP A 497 -9.65 -4.27 -17.25
CA ASP A 497 -10.85 -4.94 -16.77
C ASP A 497 -10.59 -5.71 -15.46
N GLY A 498 -9.35 -5.67 -14.94
CA GLY A 498 -8.95 -6.37 -13.72
C GLY A 498 -8.61 -7.85 -13.91
N GLU A 499 -8.50 -8.32 -15.16
CA GLU A 499 -8.12 -9.70 -15.47
C GLU A 499 -6.61 -9.89 -15.33
N LEU A 500 -6.17 -11.09 -14.90
CA LEU A 500 -4.78 -11.38 -14.61
C LEU A 500 -4.07 -12.13 -15.72
N TYR A 501 -2.81 -11.78 -15.88
CA TYR A 501 -1.87 -12.40 -16.82
C TYR A 501 -0.62 -12.86 -16.07
N LEU A 502 -0.05 -13.98 -16.50
CA LEU A 502 1.20 -14.55 -16.00
C LEU A 502 2.28 -14.38 -17.07
N VAL A 503 3.48 -14.06 -16.65
CA VAL A 503 4.67 -13.91 -17.51
C VAL A 503 5.61 -15.07 -17.23
N ASP A 504 5.97 -15.83 -18.27
CA ASP A 504 7.01 -16.85 -18.19
C ASP A 504 8.30 -16.30 -18.83
N VAL A 505 9.34 -16.12 -18.02
CA VAL A 505 10.63 -15.59 -18.51
C VAL A 505 11.39 -16.58 -19.37
N ARG A 506 11.12 -17.87 -19.25
CA ARG A 506 11.91 -18.93 -19.91
C ARG A 506 11.59 -19.04 -21.40
N ASP A 507 10.33 -18.91 -21.77
CA ASP A 507 9.88 -18.97 -23.16
C ASP A 507 9.36 -17.62 -23.69
N GLY A 508 9.37 -16.57 -22.84
CA GLY A 508 8.85 -15.26 -23.18
C GLY A 508 7.34 -15.26 -23.45
N ALA A 509 6.63 -16.26 -22.97
CA ALA A 509 5.19 -16.40 -23.20
C ALA A 509 4.38 -15.65 -22.17
N LEU A 510 3.17 -15.29 -22.61
CA LEU A 510 2.15 -14.64 -21.79
C LEU A 510 0.92 -15.52 -21.72
N TYR A 511 0.40 -15.65 -20.52
CA TYR A 511 -0.76 -16.48 -20.24
C TYR A 511 -1.83 -15.67 -19.52
N LYS A 512 -3.07 -15.74 -19.98
CA LYS A 512 -4.22 -15.19 -19.26
C LYS A 512 -4.74 -16.21 -18.26
N LEU A 513 -4.98 -15.81 -17.03
CA LEU A 513 -5.65 -16.62 -16.04
C LEU A 513 -7.14 -16.75 -16.41
N ILE A 514 -7.64 -17.96 -16.46
CA ILE A 514 -9.04 -18.26 -16.81
C ILE A 514 -9.65 -19.26 -15.81
N GLN A 515 -10.96 -19.30 -15.74
CA GLN A 515 -11.65 -20.41 -15.09
C GLN A 515 -11.53 -21.66 -15.99
N ALA A 516 -11.09 -22.78 -15.41
CA ALA A 516 -11.04 -24.03 -16.15
C ALA A 516 -12.46 -24.46 -16.58
N PRO A 517 -12.61 -25.06 -17.76
CA PRO A 517 -13.89 -25.53 -18.29
C PRO A 517 -14.53 -26.65 -17.45
#